data_87556cfcedcc4a7c0c8dd9ba7839212a
#
_entry.id   87556cfcedcc4a7c0c8dd9ba7839212a
#
_cell.length_a   1.000
_cell.length_b   1.000
_cell.length_c   1.000
_cell.angle_alpha   90.00
_cell.angle_beta   90.00
_cell.angle_gamma   90.00
#
_symmetry.space_group_name_H-M   'P 1'
#
loop_
_entity.id
_entity.type
_entity.pdbx_description
1 polymer ?
#
loop_
_entity_poly.entity_id
_entity_poly.type
_entity_poly.pdbx_seq_one_letter_code
_entity_poly.pdbx_strand_id
1 'polypeptide(L)'
;MKSRISKSLTALVAGLSVVGMLGPWASAQAQDANLSTVIDNEGTPISGGTLKYAMVGDPFSGVLSPLYSDNGKDYEIVAMFSPNLFGNDANYKLDDSGFGKIKFDKDNKKVTITIPQGTKWDDGEPITIEDVIYPYYVIGHKDYTGVRYGSDFQNVVGMEEYHAGTTDTISGLKKVDDYTLEVTYKEFSNSMLQAWGGVSNYLVPKHAYENIPIKEQVDSDVVRKNPVGFGPFKVKSITPGESVILEANEYYYKGKPKIDKVQMDVVNSSTAVSEMKAGNYDVASLPADSYSTYKDATNFKTIGQVENTVQYLGFHLGKWNADKQEVEVDESKIVNNKSLRQAMGYAVDNGAIGQRFYEGLRWQANSPIPPTFKDIADSSREGYTYQPEKAKQILADAGFVDKDGDGFVEDPKGNQFSLKYLATSGTDVAEPIAQYYVDSWKQVGINVELYEGRLHEFNSFYDLLGTDADIDVFSAAMGFGGDPNPAFMFGRNAQFNYMRYASEQNDSLLKDIRSDASFDADYRKEAFKKWQDFIIDEVPMVPTLYRYQLTSFNNRIKHYDATPGVDFDWNQVELTADEPIKE
;
A
#
# COMPACT_ATOMS: atom_id res chain seq x y z
N MET A 1 -15.95 -53.35 -52.36
CA MET A 1 -16.17 -52.57 -53.62
C MET A 1 -15.77 -51.12 -53.40
N LYS A 2 -14.78 -50.70 -54.15
CA LYS A 2 -14.49 -49.31 -54.66
C LYS A 2 -14.51 -48.17 -53.61
N SER A 3 -13.60 -47.28 -53.48
CA SER A 3 -12.32 -46.87 -54.08
C SER A 3 -12.11 -45.41 -53.75
N ARG A 4 -10.90 -45.07 -53.27
CA ARG A 4 -10.15 -43.85 -53.61
C ARG A 4 -10.87 -42.50 -53.52
N ILE A 5 -10.28 -41.43 -52.98
CA ILE A 5 -9.08 -40.74 -53.47
C ILE A 5 -8.51 -39.84 -52.37
N SER A 6 -7.21 -39.90 -52.18
CA SER A 6 -6.36 -38.95 -51.48
C SER A 6 -6.36 -37.59 -52.19
N LYS A 7 -6.36 -36.49 -51.44
CA LYS A 7 -5.70 -35.23 -51.91
C LYS A 7 -4.97 -34.60 -50.73
N SER A 8 -3.67 -34.69 -50.81
CA SER A 8 -2.70 -33.89 -50.10
C SER A 8 -2.91 -32.41 -50.45
N LEU A 9 -3.06 -31.55 -49.42
CA LEU A 9 -2.82 -30.11 -49.58
C LEU A 9 -1.62 -29.76 -48.72
N THR A 10 -0.51 -29.53 -49.43
CA THR A 10 0.68 -28.91 -48.91
C THR A 10 0.36 -27.43 -48.73
N ALA A 11 0.22 -26.95 -47.50
CA ALA A 11 0.17 -25.51 -47.23
C ALA A 11 1.60 -25.01 -46.95
N LEU A 12 2.07 -24.20 -47.84
CA LEU A 12 3.29 -23.40 -47.73
C LEU A 12 3.13 -22.42 -46.55
N VAL A 13 3.87 -22.62 -45.46
CA VAL A 13 4.05 -21.61 -44.44
C VAL A 13 5.10 -20.64 -44.94
N ALA A 14 4.66 -19.52 -45.52
CA ALA A 14 5.51 -18.37 -45.76
C ALA A 14 5.76 -17.66 -44.43
N GLY A 15 6.94 -17.84 -43.89
CA GLY A 15 7.44 -17.05 -42.76
C GLY A 15 7.59 -15.60 -43.14
N LEU A 16 6.70 -14.74 -42.66
CA LEU A 16 6.89 -13.30 -42.62
C LEU A 16 7.68 -12.98 -41.35
N SER A 17 8.99 -12.93 -41.48
CA SER A 17 9.87 -12.28 -40.49
C SER A 17 9.60 -10.77 -40.57
N VAL A 18 8.72 -10.27 -39.70
CA VAL A 18 8.63 -8.84 -39.43
C VAL A 18 9.80 -8.47 -38.53
N VAL A 19 10.93 -8.13 -39.13
CA VAL A 19 11.98 -7.37 -38.46
C VAL A 19 11.45 -5.94 -38.33
N GLY A 20 10.72 -5.70 -37.21
CA GLY A 20 10.39 -4.34 -36.82
C GLY A 20 11.66 -3.64 -36.37
N MET A 21 12.10 -2.63 -37.10
CA MET A 21 13.10 -1.67 -36.66
C MET A 21 12.55 -0.98 -35.38
N LEU A 22 13.06 -1.38 -34.24
CA LEU A 22 12.93 -0.65 -32.99
C LEU A 22 13.83 0.58 -33.08
N GLY A 23 13.27 1.72 -33.48
CA GLY A 23 13.93 3.01 -33.31
C GLY A 23 14.13 3.29 -31.82
N PRO A 24 15.07 4.17 -31.43
CA PRO A 24 15.26 4.53 -30.03
C PRO A 24 13.97 5.14 -29.49
N TRP A 25 13.29 4.43 -28.62
CA TRP A 25 12.12 4.92 -27.92
C TRP A 25 12.62 5.98 -26.95
N ALA A 26 12.18 7.23 -27.14
CA ALA A 26 12.36 8.28 -26.16
C ALA A 26 11.77 7.76 -24.83
N SER A 27 12.53 7.92 -23.74
CA SER A 27 12.06 7.67 -22.39
C SER A 27 10.66 8.28 -22.24
N ALA A 28 9.64 7.45 -22.09
CA ALA A 28 8.30 7.92 -21.84
C ALA A 28 8.31 8.55 -20.44
N GLN A 29 8.52 9.88 -20.40
CA GLN A 29 8.10 10.66 -19.26
C GLN A 29 6.63 10.34 -19.02
N ALA A 30 6.24 10.25 -17.73
CA ALA A 30 4.85 10.11 -17.36
C ALA A 30 4.01 10.97 -18.30
N GLN A 31 3.21 10.34 -19.14
CA GLN A 31 2.17 11.08 -19.79
C GLN A 31 1.31 11.52 -18.64
N ASP A 32 1.23 12.84 -18.36
CA ASP A 32 0.29 13.40 -17.43
C ASP A 32 -1.09 12.88 -17.86
N ALA A 33 -1.47 11.73 -17.34
CA ALA A 33 -2.85 11.33 -17.29
C ALA A 33 -3.46 12.37 -16.35
N ASN A 34 -3.92 13.48 -16.92
CA ASN A 34 -4.41 14.66 -16.21
C ASN A 34 -5.78 14.28 -15.63
N LEU A 35 -5.77 13.24 -14.76
CA LEU A 35 -6.95 12.75 -14.07
C LEU A 35 -7.33 13.77 -13.01
N SER A 36 -8.57 14.20 -13.06
CA SER A 36 -9.13 15.05 -12.00
C SER A 36 -9.06 14.32 -10.66
N THR A 37 -8.92 15.07 -9.58
CA THR A 37 -9.16 14.60 -8.21
C THR A 37 -10.55 14.99 -7.73
N VAL A 38 -11.32 15.73 -8.54
CA VAL A 38 -12.62 16.28 -8.18
C VAL A 38 -13.69 15.82 -9.17
N ILE A 39 -14.83 15.47 -8.64
CA ILE A 39 -16.08 15.22 -9.38
C ILE A 39 -17.05 16.37 -9.08
N ASP A 40 -17.54 17.01 -10.16
CA ASP A 40 -18.66 17.94 -10.13
C ASP A 40 -19.66 17.52 -11.20
N ASN A 41 -20.90 17.32 -10.82
CA ASN A 41 -21.98 16.93 -11.71
C ASN A 41 -23.16 17.90 -11.62
N GLU A 42 -23.87 18.04 -12.72
CA GLU A 42 -25.11 18.82 -12.78
C GLU A 42 -26.22 18.11 -11.99
N GLY A 43 -27.32 18.81 -11.80
CA GLY A 43 -28.52 18.30 -11.12
C GLY A 43 -28.75 18.90 -9.74
N THR A 44 -29.99 18.81 -9.30
CA THR A 44 -30.41 19.28 -7.98
C THR A 44 -30.34 18.13 -6.98
N PRO A 45 -29.66 18.30 -5.84
CA PRO A 45 -29.61 17.26 -4.82
C PRO A 45 -31.02 16.87 -4.33
N ILE A 46 -31.22 15.56 -4.17
CA ILE A 46 -32.38 14.99 -3.48
C ILE A 46 -32.10 14.92 -1.97
N SER A 47 -33.14 14.75 -1.17
CA SER A 47 -32.97 14.56 0.29
C SER A 47 -32.75 13.09 0.58
N GLY A 48 -31.65 12.77 1.28
CA GLY A 48 -31.36 11.40 1.71
C GLY A 48 -30.94 10.48 0.56
N GLY A 49 -31.41 9.26 0.57
CA GLY A 49 -31.13 8.23 -0.44
C GLY A 49 -30.08 7.21 0.00
N THR A 50 -29.80 6.24 -0.89
CA THR A 50 -28.82 5.16 -0.66
C THR A 50 -27.65 5.29 -1.63
N LEU A 51 -26.44 5.43 -1.11
CA LEU A 51 -25.20 5.29 -1.88
C LEU A 51 -24.87 3.81 -2.02
N LYS A 52 -24.61 3.35 -3.24
CA LYS A 52 -24.22 1.98 -3.57
C LYS A 52 -22.73 1.93 -3.88
N TYR A 53 -21.95 1.27 -3.03
CA TYR A 53 -20.48 1.19 -3.11
C TYR A 53 -20.04 -0.22 -3.49
N ALA A 54 -19.31 -0.37 -4.58
CA ALA A 54 -18.70 -1.63 -4.99
C ALA A 54 -17.31 -1.79 -4.38
N MET A 55 -17.16 -2.72 -3.44
CA MET A 55 -15.86 -3.19 -2.95
C MET A 55 -15.28 -4.18 -3.96
N VAL A 56 -14.51 -3.67 -4.92
CA VAL A 56 -14.00 -4.47 -6.04
C VAL A 56 -12.84 -5.36 -5.59
N GLY A 57 -12.92 -6.66 -5.87
CA GLY A 57 -11.88 -7.66 -5.60
C GLY A 57 -12.30 -8.73 -4.60
N ASP A 58 -11.38 -9.10 -3.70
CA ASP A 58 -11.59 -10.18 -2.75
C ASP A 58 -12.59 -9.81 -1.63
N PRO A 59 -13.25 -10.79 -1.02
CA PRO A 59 -14.11 -10.57 0.14
C PRO A 59 -13.38 -9.92 1.32
N PHE A 60 -14.09 -9.10 2.09
CA PHE A 60 -13.60 -8.60 3.37
C PHE A 60 -13.55 -9.70 4.44
N SER A 61 -12.64 -9.61 5.41
CA SER A 61 -12.46 -10.64 6.45
C SER A 61 -13.46 -10.51 7.60
N GLY A 62 -14.11 -9.35 7.74
CA GLY A 62 -15.07 -9.04 8.79
C GLY A 62 -14.41 -8.70 10.13
N VAL A 63 -13.14 -8.32 10.13
CA VAL A 63 -12.47 -7.75 11.32
C VAL A 63 -12.67 -6.23 11.29
N LEU A 64 -13.83 -5.79 11.72
CA LEU A 64 -14.25 -4.39 11.62
C LEU A 64 -13.87 -3.58 12.87
N SER A 65 -12.56 -3.48 13.11
CA SER A 65 -12.02 -2.71 14.24
C SER A 65 -10.69 -2.05 13.86
N PRO A 66 -10.48 -0.76 14.13
CA PRO A 66 -9.20 -0.11 13.84
C PRO A 66 -8.02 -0.73 14.62
N LEU A 67 -8.28 -1.45 15.71
CA LEU A 67 -7.23 -2.12 16.48
C LEU A 67 -6.76 -3.45 15.86
N TYR A 68 -7.64 -4.16 15.14
CA TYR A 68 -7.39 -5.54 14.71
C TYR A 68 -7.39 -5.73 13.20
N SER A 69 -8.04 -4.85 12.41
CA SER A 69 -8.05 -4.95 10.95
C SER A 69 -6.63 -4.91 10.38
N ASP A 70 -6.31 -5.84 9.49
CA ASP A 70 -5.07 -5.92 8.72
C ASP A 70 -5.33 -6.07 7.21
N ASN A 71 -6.59 -6.12 6.80
CA ASN A 71 -7.07 -6.29 5.45
C ASN A 71 -7.60 -4.96 4.87
N GLY A 72 -7.18 -4.62 3.64
CA GLY A 72 -7.59 -3.38 2.96
C GLY A 72 -9.10 -3.25 2.77
N LYS A 73 -9.84 -4.36 2.55
CA LYS A 73 -11.30 -4.33 2.40
C LYS A 73 -12.02 -4.04 3.71
N ASP A 74 -11.53 -4.58 4.82
CA ASP A 74 -12.04 -4.23 6.15
C ASP A 74 -11.83 -2.73 6.42
N TYR A 75 -10.67 -2.16 6.00
CA TYR A 75 -10.42 -0.72 6.14
C TYR A 75 -11.36 0.16 5.33
N GLU A 76 -11.77 -0.23 4.12
CA GLU A 76 -12.77 0.50 3.34
C GLU A 76 -14.09 0.65 4.13
N ILE A 77 -14.48 -0.39 4.87
CA ILE A 77 -15.69 -0.39 5.72
C ILE A 77 -15.44 0.42 7.00
N VAL A 78 -14.33 0.17 7.69
CA VAL A 78 -13.96 0.86 8.95
C VAL A 78 -13.90 2.37 8.75
N ALA A 79 -13.36 2.86 7.64
CA ALA A 79 -13.27 4.29 7.33
C ALA A 79 -14.63 4.99 7.30
N MET A 80 -15.73 4.29 7.00
CA MET A 80 -17.06 4.86 6.97
C MET A 80 -17.66 5.11 8.36
N PHE A 81 -17.25 4.33 9.38
CA PHE A 81 -17.82 4.44 10.73
C PHE A 81 -16.80 4.79 11.82
N SER A 82 -15.52 4.56 11.60
CA SER A 82 -14.45 4.83 12.56
C SER A 82 -13.24 5.46 11.87
N PRO A 83 -13.32 6.76 11.49
CA PRO A 83 -12.22 7.47 10.86
C PRO A 83 -11.03 7.63 11.81
N ASN A 84 -9.93 8.14 11.28
CA ASN A 84 -8.74 8.46 12.06
C ASN A 84 -9.02 9.57 13.10
N LEU A 85 -8.33 9.51 14.23
CA LEU A 85 -8.41 10.51 15.29
C LEU A 85 -7.93 11.89 14.81
N PHE A 86 -6.81 11.92 14.07
CA PHE A 86 -6.20 13.16 13.58
C PHE A 86 -6.39 13.34 12.07
N GLY A 87 -6.48 14.60 11.64
CA GLY A 87 -6.34 14.99 10.25
C GLY A 87 -4.87 15.22 9.89
N ASN A 88 -4.64 15.53 8.61
CA ASN A 88 -3.34 15.89 8.08
C ASN A 88 -3.45 16.80 6.87
N ASP A 89 -2.41 17.59 6.63
CA ASP A 89 -2.29 18.43 5.44
C ASP A 89 -1.93 17.62 4.16
N ALA A 90 -1.76 18.33 3.05
CA ALA A 90 -1.39 17.73 1.75
C ALA A 90 0.00 17.05 1.72
N ASN A 91 0.83 17.29 2.73
CA ASN A 91 2.13 16.66 2.91
C ASN A 91 2.12 15.58 4.00
N TYR A 92 0.91 15.10 4.36
CA TYR A 92 0.67 14.12 5.43
C TYR A 92 1.12 14.55 6.82
N LYS A 93 1.40 15.84 7.04
CA LYS A 93 1.72 16.35 8.35
C LYS A 93 0.44 16.45 9.19
N LEU A 94 0.47 15.89 10.40
CA LEU A 94 -0.65 15.96 11.34
C LEU A 94 -1.07 17.41 11.63
N ASP A 95 -2.38 17.65 11.61
CA ASP A 95 -2.99 18.94 11.85
C ASP A 95 -4.26 18.85 12.70
N ASP A 96 -4.93 19.99 12.91
CA ASP A 96 -6.13 20.10 13.72
C ASP A 96 -7.45 19.90 12.91
N SER A 97 -7.40 19.36 11.69
CA SER A 97 -8.60 19.14 10.84
C SER A 97 -9.41 17.90 11.23
N GLY A 98 -8.80 16.95 11.97
CA GLY A 98 -9.45 15.74 12.46
C GLY A 98 -10.32 15.95 13.71
N PHE A 99 -10.81 14.84 14.27
CA PHE A 99 -11.58 14.84 15.51
C PHE A 99 -10.72 15.28 16.71
N GLY A 100 -9.52 14.73 16.84
CA GLY A 100 -8.52 15.08 17.84
C GLY A 100 -7.63 16.21 17.38
N LYS A 101 -7.19 17.04 18.33
CA LYS A 101 -6.16 18.06 18.15
C LYS A 101 -4.88 17.59 18.79
N ILE A 102 -3.74 17.91 18.16
CA ILE A 102 -2.44 17.43 18.57
C ILE A 102 -1.45 18.58 18.77
N LYS A 103 -0.72 18.56 19.89
CA LYS A 103 0.36 19.51 20.15
C LYS A 103 1.63 18.76 20.52
N PHE A 104 2.72 19.12 19.86
CA PHE A 104 4.03 18.52 20.06
C PHE A 104 4.92 19.37 20.97
N ASP A 105 5.55 18.72 21.95
CA ASP A 105 6.59 19.29 22.83
C ASP A 105 7.85 18.42 22.67
N LYS A 106 8.68 18.79 21.70
CA LYS A 106 9.90 18.07 21.35
C LYS A 106 10.87 18.00 22.53
N ASP A 107 11.07 19.15 23.23
CA ASP A 107 12.09 19.25 24.27
C ASP A 107 11.79 18.34 25.46
N ASN A 108 10.51 18.15 25.77
CA ASN A 108 10.05 17.24 26.82
C ASN A 108 9.64 15.86 26.29
N LYS A 109 9.80 15.60 24.98
CA LYS A 109 9.39 14.36 24.31
C LYS A 109 7.92 13.99 24.57
N LYS A 110 7.03 14.99 24.50
CA LYS A 110 5.61 14.85 24.81
C LYS A 110 4.72 15.22 23.65
N VAL A 111 3.57 14.57 23.63
CA VAL A 111 2.45 14.92 22.77
C VAL A 111 1.23 15.15 23.66
N THR A 112 0.54 16.28 23.46
CA THR A 112 -0.74 16.56 24.10
C THR A 112 -1.84 16.34 23.06
N ILE A 113 -2.80 15.48 23.40
CA ILE A 113 -3.97 15.14 22.59
C ILE A 113 -5.19 15.70 23.27
N THR A 114 -6.02 16.46 22.54
CA THR A 114 -7.27 17.02 23.03
C THR A 114 -8.41 16.64 22.12
N ILE A 115 -9.53 16.19 22.67
CA ILE A 115 -10.75 15.85 21.93
C ILE A 115 -11.89 16.83 22.25
N PRO A 116 -12.86 17.03 21.34
CA PRO A 116 -13.97 17.95 21.56
C PRO A 116 -14.93 17.43 22.64
N GLN A 117 -15.45 18.35 23.46
CA GLN A 117 -16.44 18.03 24.50
C GLN A 117 -17.84 17.84 23.92
N GLY A 118 -18.64 16.99 24.58
CA GLY A 118 -20.04 16.78 24.24
C GLY A 118 -20.31 15.95 23.00
N THR A 119 -19.30 15.34 22.43
CA THR A 119 -19.42 14.40 21.31
C THR A 119 -19.82 13.01 21.81
N LYS A 120 -20.40 12.22 20.91
CA LYS A 120 -20.96 10.90 21.22
C LYS A 120 -20.54 9.86 20.20
N TRP A 121 -20.47 8.63 20.65
CA TRP A 121 -20.48 7.45 19.82
C TRP A 121 -21.82 7.28 19.09
N ASP A 122 -21.88 6.44 18.07
CA ASP A 122 -23.10 6.18 17.29
C ASP A 122 -24.19 5.42 18.05
N ASP A 123 -23.87 4.84 19.21
CA ASP A 123 -24.81 4.26 20.18
C ASP A 123 -25.33 5.26 21.22
N GLY A 124 -24.83 6.50 21.21
CA GLY A 124 -25.25 7.61 22.06
C GLY A 124 -24.44 7.81 23.33
N GLU A 125 -23.48 6.92 23.64
CA GLU A 125 -22.56 7.07 24.77
C GLU A 125 -21.57 8.22 24.54
N PRO A 126 -21.14 8.95 25.60
CA PRO A 126 -20.21 10.07 25.45
C PRO A 126 -18.81 9.60 25.08
N ILE A 127 -18.14 10.35 24.20
CA ILE A 127 -16.71 10.17 23.90
C ILE A 127 -15.89 10.94 24.93
N THR A 128 -14.93 10.26 25.53
CA THR A 128 -14.01 10.82 26.53
C THR A 128 -12.56 10.47 26.19
N ILE A 129 -11.64 11.07 26.91
CA ILE A 129 -10.20 10.78 26.71
C ILE A 129 -9.83 9.34 27.07
N GLU A 130 -10.66 8.65 27.85
CA GLU A 130 -10.48 7.22 28.13
C GLU A 130 -10.52 6.37 26.85
N ASP A 131 -11.29 6.79 25.85
CA ASP A 131 -11.43 6.14 24.56
C ASP A 131 -10.19 6.32 23.67
N VAL A 132 -9.38 7.36 23.93
CA VAL A 132 -8.05 7.57 23.33
C VAL A 132 -6.95 6.82 24.09
N ILE A 133 -7.10 6.69 25.41
CA ILE A 133 -6.16 5.98 26.28
C ILE A 133 -6.29 4.46 26.07
N TYR A 134 -7.50 3.96 25.91
CA TYR A 134 -7.80 2.53 25.86
C TYR A 134 -7.04 1.76 24.76
N PRO A 135 -6.87 2.26 23.52
CA PRO A 135 -6.02 1.65 22.50
C PRO A 135 -4.59 1.34 22.94
N TYR A 136 -3.97 2.22 23.74
CA TYR A 136 -2.62 1.98 24.24
C TYR A 136 -2.57 0.76 25.18
N TYR A 137 -3.60 0.59 26.02
CA TYR A 137 -3.69 -0.56 26.91
C TYR A 137 -4.01 -1.85 26.17
N VAL A 138 -4.89 -1.81 25.15
CA VAL A 138 -5.20 -2.99 24.33
C VAL A 138 -3.99 -3.44 23.52
N ILE A 139 -3.42 -2.54 22.72
CA ILE A 139 -2.29 -2.86 21.84
C ILE A 139 -1.05 -3.22 22.66
N GLY A 140 -0.81 -2.54 23.78
CA GLY A 140 0.31 -2.82 24.67
C GLY A 140 0.16 -4.10 25.50
N HIS A 141 -1.00 -4.72 25.56
CA HIS A 141 -1.21 -5.89 26.41
C HIS A 141 -0.52 -7.14 25.82
N LYS A 142 0.06 -7.99 26.68
CA LYS A 142 0.74 -9.24 26.28
C LYS A 142 -0.15 -10.23 25.51
N ASP A 143 -1.46 -10.18 25.74
CA ASP A 143 -2.44 -11.07 25.09
C ASP A 143 -3.08 -10.42 23.84
N TYR A 144 -2.54 -9.29 23.37
CA TYR A 144 -2.98 -8.66 22.13
C TYR A 144 -2.61 -9.53 20.92
N THR A 145 -3.58 -9.82 20.06
CA THR A 145 -3.43 -10.74 18.92
C THR A 145 -3.32 -10.03 17.57
N GLY A 146 -3.41 -8.70 17.55
CA GLY A 146 -3.29 -7.92 16.32
C GLY A 146 -1.83 -7.58 15.97
N VAL A 147 -1.66 -6.82 14.89
CA VAL A 147 -0.34 -6.52 14.29
C VAL A 147 0.23 -5.14 14.68
N ARG A 148 -0.42 -4.40 15.60
CA ARG A 148 -0.07 -2.99 15.86
C ARG A 148 1.00 -2.77 16.92
N TYR A 149 1.30 -3.76 17.75
CA TYR A 149 2.36 -3.64 18.75
C TYR A 149 3.73 -3.67 18.08
N GLY A 150 4.33 -2.51 17.91
CA GLY A 150 5.60 -2.32 17.23
C GLY A 150 6.40 -1.16 17.84
N SER A 151 7.45 -0.72 17.16
CA SER A 151 8.39 0.32 17.62
C SER A 151 7.69 1.60 18.09
N ASP A 152 6.59 1.98 17.45
CA ASP A 152 5.86 3.21 17.75
C ASP A 152 5.18 3.14 19.13
N PHE A 153 4.53 2.01 19.44
CA PHE A 153 3.96 1.77 20.77
C PHE A 153 5.04 1.52 21.81
N GLN A 154 6.08 0.76 21.49
CA GLN A 154 7.24 0.52 22.37
C GLN A 154 7.98 1.81 22.73
N ASN A 155 7.89 2.84 21.89
CA ASN A 155 8.46 4.16 22.14
C ASN A 155 7.74 4.95 23.26
N VAL A 156 6.52 4.57 23.64
CA VAL A 156 5.81 5.18 24.77
C VAL A 156 6.47 4.74 26.08
N VAL A 157 6.78 5.69 26.97
CA VAL A 157 7.43 5.40 28.27
C VAL A 157 6.55 4.47 29.10
N GLY A 158 7.13 3.37 29.61
CA GLY A 158 6.43 2.37 30.43
C GLY A 158 5.63 1.33 29.63
N MET A 159 5.63 1.41 28.30
CA MET A 159 4.89 0.46 27.45
C MET A 159 5.50 -0.94 27.49
N GLU A 160 6.81 -1.07 27.43
CA GLU A 160 7.46 -2.39 27.44
C GLU A 160 7.31 -3.09 28.80
N GLU A 161 7.36 -2.34 29.89
CA GLU A 161 7.12 -2.86 31.24
C GLU A 161 5.66 -3.33 31.39
N TYR A 162 4.71 -2.60 30.84
CA TYR A 162 3.31 -3.01 30.78
C TYR A 162 3.13 -4.27 29.93
N HIS A 163 3.70 -4.33 28.75
CA HIS A 163 3.66 -5.50 27.86
C HIS A 163 4.26 -6.75 28.50
N ALA A 164 5.37 -6.58 29.23
CA ALA A 164 6.02 -7.68 29.97
C ALA A 164 5.22 -8.12 31.22
N GLY A 165 4.15 -7.42 31.59
CA GLY A 165 3.34 -7.69 32.78
C GLY A 165 4.05 -7.37 34.10
N THR A 166 5.07 -6.51 34.08
CA THR A 166 5.79 -6.06 35.30
C THR A 166 5.10 -4.89 35.98
N THR A 167 4.16 -4.24 35.30
CA THR A 167 3.28 -3.18 35.82
C THR A 167 1.91 -3.25 35.16
N ASP A 168 0.88 -2.76 35.85
CA ASP A 168 -0.49 -2.66 35.33
C ASP A 168 -0.78 -1.30 34.67
N THR A 169 0.22 -0.41 34.60
CA THR A 169 0.05 0.95 34.06
C THR A 169 1.16 1.31 33.08
N ILE A 170 0.81 2.16 32.11
CA ILE A 170 1.75 2.73 31.14
C ILE A 170 2.13 4.13 31.66
N SER A 171 3.31 4.27 32.26
CA SER A 171 3.72 5.49 32.99
C SER A 171 3.86 6.73 32.10
N GLY A 172 3.99 6.56 30.78
CA GLY A 172 4.02 7.64 29.81
C GLY A 172 2.66 8.25 29.50
N LEU A 173 1.54 7.64 29.93
CA LEU A 173 0.21 8.15 29.72
C LEU A 173 -0.26 8.95 30.93
N LYS A 174 -0.61 10.20 30.74
CA LYS A 174 -1.13 11.05 31.81
C LYS A 174 -2.46 11.68 31.38
N LYS A 175 -3.56 11.18 31.92
CA LYS A 175 -4.86 11.85 31.82
C LYS A 175 -4.78 13.19 32.56
N VAL A 176 -4.96 14.28 31.82
CA VAL A 176 -4.97 15.65 32.39
C VAL A 176 -6.38 15.98 32.89
N ASP A 177 -7.38 15.72 32.05
CA ASP A 177 -8.82 15.84 32.33
C ASP A 177 -9.60 14.85 31.43
N ASP A 178 -10.94 14.96 31.41
CA ASP A 178 -11.80 14.04 30.64
C ASP A 178 -11.68 14.20 29.10
N TYR A 179 -10.92 15.19 28.63
CA TYR A 179 -10.78 15.50 27.21
C TYR A 179 -9.32 15.74 26.79
N THR A 180 -8.36 15.56 27.71
CA THR A 180 -6.94 15.86 27.44
C THR A 180 -6.03 14.76 27.97
N LEU A 181 -5.15 14.24 27.08
CA LEU A 181 -4.12 13.25 27.36
C LEU A 181 -2.74 13.84 27.06
N GLU A 182 -1.78 13.70 27.96
CA GLU A 182 -0.34 13.85 27.67
C GLU A 182 0.27 12.46 27.50
N VAL A 183 1.01 12.26 26.39
CA VAL A 183 1.77 11.04 26.10
C VAL A 183 3.26 11.39 26.11
N THR A 184 4.07 10.68 26.89
CA THR A 184 5.53 10.84 26.97
C THR A 184 6.22 9.71 26.23
N TYR A 185 7.18 10.05 25.38
CA TYR A 185 7.93 9.12 24.55
C TYR A 185 9.39 9.01 24.99
N LYS A 186 10.03 7.87 24.72
CA LYS A 186 11.46 7.65 24.97
C LYS A 186 12.32 8.46 24.00
N GLU A 187 11.90 8.46 22.73
CA GLU A 187 12.51 9.22 21.64
C GLU A 187 11.47 10.08 20.93
N PHE A 188 11.90 11.22 20.41
CA PHE A 188 11.04 12.10 19.65
C PHE A 188 11.67 12.35 18.28
N SER A 189 11.03 11.91 17.21
CA SER A 189 11.53 12.04 15.85
C SER A 189 10.61 12.88 14.96
N ASN A 190 11.12 13.35 13.84
CA ASN A 190 10.32 14.07 12.85
C ASN A 190 9.17 13.21 12.27
N SER A 191 9.34 11.90 12.18
CA SER A 191 8.28 10.96 11.79
C SER A 191 7.01 11.15 12.60
N MET A 192 7.11 11.47 13.90
CA MET A 192 5.95 11.68 14.77
C MET A 192 5.06 12.87 14.37
N LEU A 193 5.58 13.78 13.54
CA LEU A 193 4.80 14.89 12.98
C LEU A 193 3.95 14.45 11.77
N GLN A 194 4.15 13.25 11.27
CA GLN A 194 3.48 12.72 10.08
C GLN A 194 2.33 11.78 10.47
N ALA A 195 1.32 11.71 9.63
CA ALA A 195 0.25 10.74 9.78
C ALA A 195 0.84 9.31 9.76
N TRP A 196 0.51 8.49 10.76
CA TRP A 196 1.06 7.15 10.95
C TRP A 196 2.57 7.10 11.28
N GLY A 197 3.15 8.20 11.70
CA GLY A 197 4.59 8.33 11.99
C GLY A 197 4.97 8.13 13.46
N GLY A 198 4.15 7.46 14.27
CA GLY A 198 4.51 7.07 15.66
C GLY A 198 3.63 7.64 16.76
N VAL A 199 2.62 8.47 16.44
CA VAL A 199 1.55 8.84 17.39
C VAL A 199 0.32 8.01 17.08
N SER A 200 -0.25 7.36 18.11
CA SER A 200 -1.47 6.56 17.94
C SER A 200 -2.63 7.38 17.41
N ASN A 201 -3.21 6.95 16.30
CA ASN A 201 -4.32 7.61 15.60
C ASN A 201 -5.65 6.89 15.86
N TYR A 202 -5.72 6.07 16.91
CA TYR A 202 -6.89 5.24 17.23
C TYR A 202 -7.77 5.88 18.28
N LEU A 203 -9.07 5.81 18.04
CA LEU A 203 -10.13 6.13 18.97
C LEU A 203 -11.13 4.97 18.95
N VAL A 204 -11.36 4.31 20.08
CA VAL A 204 -12.28 3.18 20.18
C VAL A 204 -13.16 3.26 21.43
N PRO A 205 -14.42 2.79 21.36
CA PRO A 205 -15.38 2.89 22.45
C PRO A 205 -15.00 1.94 23.61
N LYS A 206 -14.30 2.44 24.62
CA LYS A 206 -13.86 1.66 25.76
C LYS A 206 -15.02 0.85 26.37
N HIS A 207 -16.18 1.46 26.54
CA HIS A 207 -17.36 0.82 27.13
C HIS A 207 -17.83 -0.43 26.40
N ALA A 208 -17.61 -0.50 25.07
CA ALA A 208 -17.98 -1.67 24.26
C ALA A 208 -16.96 -2.82 24.35
N TYR A 209 -15.71 -2.52 24.70
CA TYR A 209 -14.62 -3.51 24.72
C TYR A 209 -14.16 -3.93 26.10
N GLU A 210 -14.25 -3.07 27.13
CA GLU A 210 -13.54 -3.25 28.42
C GLU A 210 -13.93 -4.51 29.20
N ASN A 211 -15.13 -5.06 28.97
CA ASN A 211 -15.59 -6.29 29.61
C ASN A 211 -15.24 -7.56 28.83
N ILE A 212 -14.51 -7.46 27.71
CA ILE A 212 -14.10 -8.58 26.85
C ILE A 212 -12.61 -8.82 27.07
N PRO A 213 -12.17 -10.05 27.44
CA PRO A 213 -10.75 -10.36 27.55
C PRO A 213 -10.02 -10.02 26.24
N ILE A 214 -8.86 -9.36 26.31
CA ILE A 214 -8.15 -8.83 25.13
C ILE A 214 -7.90 -9.90 24.08
N LYS A 215 -7.51 -11.12 24.48
CA LYS A 215 -7.31 -12.26 23.57
C LYS A 215 -8.58 -12.70 22.82
N GLU A 216 -9.77 -12.30 23.29
CA GLU A 216 -11.07 -12.68 22.73
C GLU A 216 -11.71 -11.52 21.93
N GLN A 217 -11.14 -10.31 22.01
CA GLN A 217 -11.74 -9.12 21.40
C GLN A 217 -11.84 -9.24 19.87
N VAL A 218 -10.84 -9.80 19.18
CA VAL A 218 -10.83 -9.93 17.72
C VAL A 218 -12.00 -10.77 17.18
N ASP A 219 -12.51 -11.70 17.98
CA ASP A 219 -13.64 -12.58 17.61
C ASP A 219 -14.96 -12.15 18.25
N SER A 220 -14.96 -11.04 18.97
CA SER A 220 -16.14 -10.54 19.69
C SER A 220 -17.18 -9.92 18.75
N ASP A 221 -18.41 -9.81 19.26
CA ASP A 221 -19.52 -9.20 18.52
C ASP A 221 -19.24 -7.72 18.19
N VAL A 222 -18.53 -6.98 19.03
CA VAL A 222 -18.17 -5.57 18.78
C VAL A 222 -17.16 -5.42 17.62
N VAL A 223 -16.41 -6.47 17.28
CA VAL A 223 -15.51 -6.49 16.14
C VAL A 223 -16.19 -7.10 14.90
N ARG A 224 -16.99 -8.15 15.07
CA ARG A 224 -17.48 -8.98 13.98
C ARG A 224 -18.90 -8.69 13.52
N LYS A 225 -19.75 -8.10 14.38
CA LYS A 225 -21.20 -7.98 14.10
C LYS A 225 -21.76 -6.59 14.33
N ASN A 226 -21.39 -5.96 15.43
CA ASN A 226 -21.99 -4.72 15.91
C ASN A 226 -20.90 -3.71 16.29
N PRO A 227 -20.01 -3.31 15.37
CA PRO A 227 -19.00 -2.32 15.68
C PRO A 227 -19.64 -0.97 16.01
N VAL A 228 -19.06 -0.28 16.98
CA VAL A 228 -19.47 1.07 17.40
C VAL A 228 -18.42 2.06 16.91
N GLY A 229 -18.88 3.17 16.32
CA GLY A 229 -18.01 4.16 15.71
C GLY A 229 -18.41 5.61 16.00
N PHE A 230 -17.59 6.53 15.52
CA PHE A 230 -17.82 7.98 15.63
C PHE A 230 -17.79 8.68 14.26
N GLY A 231 -17.78 7.90 13.18
CA GLY A 231 -17.77 8.38 11.80
C GLY A 231 -19.14 8.81 11.27
N PRO A 232 -19.21 9.21 10.00
CA PRO A 232 -20.45 9.70 9.38
C PRO A 232 -21.56 8.64 9.31
N PHE A 233 -21.21 7.37 9.28
CA PHE A 233 -22.19 6.28 9.24
C PHE A 233 -21.97 5.30 10.40
N LYS A 234 -23.00 4.54 10.72
CA LYS A 234 -22.97 3.42 11.67
C LYS A 234 -23.35 2.12 10.98
N VAL A 235 -22.74 1.03 11.39
CA VAL A 235 -23.02 -0.29 10.82
C VAL A 235 -24.40 -0.76 11.25
N LYS A 236 -25.25 -1.12 10.29
CA LYS A 236 -26.60 -1.65 10.50
C LYS A 236 -26.66 -3.16 10.42
N SER A 237 -26.01 -3.74 9.41
CA SER A 237 -25.96 -5.18 9.20
C SER A 237 -24.77 -5.58 8.36
N ILE A 238 -24.28 -6.79 8.60
CA ILE A 238 -23.15 -7.40 7.91
C ILE A 238 -23.60 -8.76 7.38
N THR A 239 -23.39 -9.00 6.08
CA THR A 239 -23.39 -10.32 5.49
C THR A 239 -21.93 -10.71 5.26
N PRO A 240 -21.35 -11.64 6.06
CA PRO A 240 -19.92 -11.89 6.06
C PRO A 240 -19.37 -12.21 4.66
N GLY A 241 -18.35 -11.48 4.25
CA GLY A 241 -17.68 -11.64 2.95
C GLY A 241 -18.49 -11.18 1.73
N GLU A 242 -19.73 -10.69 1.90
CA GLU A 242 -20.61 -10.31 0.80
C GLU A 242 -20.97 -8.82 0.83
N SER A 243 -21.52 -8.32 1.95
CA SER A 243 -22.02 -6.94 2.01
C SER A 243 -22.08 -6.36 3.41
N VAL A 244 -22.06 -5.02 3.47
CA VAL A 244 -22.30 -4.25 4.69
C VAL A 244 -23.29 -3.13 4.39
N ILE A 245 -24.29 -2.99 5.26
CA ILE A 245 -25.24 -1.88 5.23
C ILE A 245 -24.90 -0.92 6.38
N LEU A 246 -24.73 0.35 6.04
CA LEU A 246 -24.53 1.43 7.02
C LEU A 246 -25.69 2.43 6.94
N GLU A 247 -26.03 3.05 8.07
CA GLU A 247 -27.02 4.12 8.20
C GLU A 247 -26.34 5.42 8.64
N ALA A 248 -26.91 6.57 8.31
CA ALA A 248 -26.39 7.87 8.71
C ALA A 248 -26.30 7.95 10.25
N ASN A 249 -25.13 8.35 10.76
CA ASN A 249 -24.91 8.61 12.17
C ASN A 249 -25.42 10.02 12.55
N GLU A 250 -26.46 10.09 13.36
CA GLU A 250 -27.03 11.37 13.81
C GLU A 250 -26.12 12.14 14.79
N TYR A 251 -25.16 11.42 15.43
CA TYR A 251 -24.21 12.00 16.39
C TYR A 251 -22.88 12.41 15.77
N TYR A 252 -22.73 12.28 14.42
CA TYR A 252 -21.47 12.61 13.79
C TYR A 252 -21.05 14.06 14.05
N TYR A 253 -19.85 14.27 14.54
CA TYR A 253 -19.36 15.57 15.03
C TYR A 253 -19.25 16.67 13.97
N LYS A 254 -19.12 16.32 12.66
CA LYS A 254 -19.17 17.28 11.53
C LYS A 254 -20.59 17.49 10.99
N GLY A 255 -21.61 16.95 11.66
CA GLY A 255 -23.01 17.04 11.26
C GLY A 255 -23.53 15.80 10.56
N LYS A 256 -24.85 15.60 10.64
CA LYS A 256 -25.54 14.44 10.05
C LYS A 256 -25.25 14.32 8.56
N PRO A 257 -24.90 13.12 8.02
CA PRO A 257 -24.79 12.88 6.59
C PRO A 257 -26.01 13.30 5.79
N LYS A 258 -25.80 13.79 4.58
CA LYS A 258 -26.87 14.20 3.65
C LYS A 258 -27.55 13.00 2.99
N ILE A 259 -26.89 11.85 2.89
CA ILE A 259 -27.45 10.55 2.47
C ILE A 259 -27.86 9.73 3.69
N ASP A 260 -28.89 8.88 3.55
CA ASP A 260 -29.43 8.11 4.68
C ASP A 260 -28.69 6.79 4.89
N LYS A 261 -28.12 6.23 3.82
CA LYS A 261 -27.63 4.85 3.81
C LYS A 261 -26.46 4.66 2.85
N VAL A 262 -25.52 3.82 3.24
CA VAL A 262 -24.49 3.27 2.34
C VAL A 262 -24.67 1.76 2.28
N GLN A 263 -24.74 1.21 1.08
CA GLN A 263 -24.69 -0.22 0.80
C GLN A 263 -23.34 -0.53 0.16
N MET A 264 -22.52 -1.31 0.84
CA MET A 264 -21.22 -1.75 0.34
C MET A 264 -21.31 -3.23 -0.01
N ASP A 265 -21.12 -3.58 -1.27
CA ASP A 265 -21.19 -4.96 -1.76
C ASP A 265 -19.84 -5.40 -2.34
N VAL A 266 -19.44 -6.65 -2.11
CA VAL A 266 -18.26 -7.24 -2.75
C VAL A 266 -18.56 -7.53 -4.21
N VAL A 267 -17.73 -7.02 -5.11
CA VAL A 267 -17.89 -7.14 -6.57
C VAL A 267 -16.63 -7.71 -7.18
N ASN A 268 -16.77 -8.74 -8.00
CA ASN A 268 -15.63 -9.34 -8.69
C ASN A 268 -14.97 -8.34 -9.66
N SER A 269 -13.64 -8.29 -9.68
CA SER A 269 -12.86 -7.38 -10.53
C SER A 269 -13.21 -7.51 -12.01
N SER A 270 -13.50 -8.72 -12.49
CA SER A 270 -13.85 -8.96 -13.90
C SER A 270 -15.22 -8.41 -14.31
N THR A 271 -16.13 -8.17 -13.36
CA THR A 271 -17.48 -7.64 -13.63
C THR A 271 -17.65 -6.19 -13.22
N ALA A 272 -16.73 -5.63 -12.44
CA ALA A 272 -16.87 -4.30 -11.84
C ALA A 272 -17.15 -3.19 -12.87
N VAL A 273 -16.48 -3.21 -14.01
CA VAL A 273 -16.72 -2.22 -15.09
C VAL A 273 -18.12 -2.36 -15.64
N SER A 274 -18.61 -3.56 -15.92
CA SER A 274 -19.96 -3.79 -16.45
C SER A 274 -21.03 -3.43 -15.43
N GLU A 275 -20.81 -3.67 -14.14
CA GLU A 275 -21.72 -3.28 -13.06
C GLU A 275 -21.85 -1.75 -12.92
N MET A 276 -20.72 -1.03 -13.03
CA MET A 276 -20.74 0.43 -13.04
C MET A 276 -21.47 1.00 -14.26
N LYS A 277 -21.23 0.45 -15.46
CA LYS A 277 -21.93 0.86 -16.71
C LYS A 277 -23.42 0.55 -16.65
N ALA A 278 -23.81 -0.55 -16.05
CA ALA A 278 -25.21 -0.91 -15.84
C ALA A 278 -25.93 -0.01 -14.81
N GLY A 279 -25.21 0.87 -14.11
CA GLY A 279 -25.77 1.72 -13.05
C GLY A 279 -26.21 0.92 -11.84
N ASN A 280 -25.48 -0.13 -11.49
CA ASN A 280 -25.74 -0.90 -10.28
C ASN A 280 -25.05 -0.30 -9.06
N TYR A 281 -23.97 0.49 -9.27
CA TYR A 281 -23.19 1.13 -8.21
C TYR A 281 -22.92 2.61 -8.50
N ASP A 282 -22.64 3.35 -7.42
CA ASP A 282 -22.27 4.75 -7.44
C ASP A 282 -20.76 4.96 -7.40
N VAL A 283 -20.08 4.12 -6.64
CA VAL A 283 -18.63 4.22 -6.40
C VAL A 283 -17.99 2.87 -6.61
N ALA A 284 -16.88 2.85 -7.33
CA ALA A 284 -16.04 1.67 -7.49
C ALA A 284 -14.59 2.06 -7.76
N SER A 285 -13.63 1.37 -7.14
CA SER A 285 -12.23 1.40 -7.57
C SER A 285 -12.05 0.43 -8.74
N LEU A 286 -11.94 0.96 -9.97
CA LEU A 286 -11.86 0.14 -11.18
C LEU A 286 -10.40 -0.21 -11.55
N PRO A 287 -10.17 -1.40 -12.15
CA PRO A 287 -8.83 -1.84 -12.53
C PRO A 287 -8.18 -0.95 -13.58
N ALA A 288 -6.92 -0.55 -13.37
CA ALA A 288 -6.17 0.31 -14.29
C ALA A 288 -5.79 -0.38 -15.60
N ASP A 289 -5.67 -1.72 -15.61
CA ASP A 289 -5.37 -2.53 -16.80
C ASP A 289 -6.54 -2.64 -17.79
N SER A 290 -7.75 -2.28 -17.35
CA SER A 290 -8.95 -2.23 -18.20
C SER A 290 -9.45 -0.80 -18.47
N TYR A 291 -8.63 0.22 -18.21
CA TYR A 291 -9.03 1.64 -18.31
C TYR A 291 -9.62 2.03 -19.66
N SER A 292 -9.06 1.55 -20.78
CA SER A 292 -9.59 1.77 -22.13
C SER A 292 -11.05 1.35 -22.30
N THR A 293 -11.53 0.42 -21.51
CA THR A 293 -12.91 -0.09 -21.60
C THR A 293 -13.92 0.83 -20.92
N TYR A 294 -13.48 1.76 -20.07
CA TYR A 294 -14.39 2.61 -19.30
C TYR A 294 -14.03 4.10 -19.23
N LYS A 295 -12.87 4.53 -19.76
CA LYS A 295 -12.45 5.94 -19.73
C LYS A 295 -13.43 6.90 -20.42
N ASP A 296 -14.21 6.41 -21.37
CA ASP A 296 -15.21 7.16 -22.14
C ASP A 296 -16.65 6.85 -21.69
N ALA A 297 -16.84 6.25 -20.50
CA ALA A 297 -18.17 5.96 -19.97
C ALA A 297 -18.98 7.26 -19.79
N THR A 298 -20.28 7.19 -20.11
CA THR A 298 -21.15 8.38 -20.10
C THR A 298 -21.93 8.57 -18.81
N ASN A 299 -22.02 7.52 -17.99
CA ASN A 299 -22.81 7.50 -16.75
C ASN A 299 -21.98 7.67 -15.47
N PHE A 300 -20.64 7.65 -15.56
CA PHE A 300 -19.75 7.91 -14.43
C PHE A 300 -18.46 8.63 -14.88
N LYS A 301 -17.78 9.25 -13.94
CA LYS A 301 -16.46 9.86 -14.12
C LYS A 301 -15.45 9.17 -13.24
N THR A 302 -14.22 9.08 -13.71
CA THR A 302 -13.11 8.48 -12.96
C THR A 302 -12.14 9.57 -12.52
N ILE A 303 -11.81 9.57 -11.23
CA ILE A 303 -10.70 10.36 -10.67
C ILE A 303 -9.47 9.47 -10.50
N GLY A 304 -8.30 10.10 -10.46
CA GLY A 304 -7.03 9.40 -10.22
C GLY A 304 -6.21 10.09 -9.13
N GLN A 305 -5.75 9.30 -8.18
CA GLN A 305 -4.81 9.75 -7.16
C GLN A 305 -3.50 8.98 -7.29
N VAL A 306 -2.37 9.68 -7.26
CA VAL A 306 -1.07 9.01 -7.16
C VAL A 306 -0.97 8.33 -5.80
N GLU A 307 -0.72 7.03 -5.80
CA GLU A 307 -0.60 6.28 -4.55
C GLU A 307 0.76 6.50 -3.88
N ASN A 308 0.76 6.40 -2.54
CA ASN A 308 1.98 6.32 -1.73
C ASN A 308 2.61 4.93 -1.84
N THR A 309 2.75 4.43 -3.07
CA THR A 309 3.18 3.05 -3.33
C THR A 309 4.24 3.03 -4.41
N VAL A 310 5.24 2.19 -4.21
CA VAL A 310 6.26 1.85 -5.22
C VAL A 310 6.19 0.37 -5.51
N GLN A 311 6.03 0.00 -6.77
CA GLN A 311 6.26 -1.37 -7.21
C GLN A 311 7.76 -1.60 -7.40
N TYR A 312 8.24 -2.78 -7.09
CA TYR A 312 9.67 -3.08 -7.15
C TYR A 312 9.96 -4.55 -7.45
N LEU A 313 11.13 -4.79 -8.00
CA LEU A 313 11.80 -6.09 -7.99
C LEU A 313 12.68 -6.14 -6.75
N GLY A 314 12.43 -7.06 -5.84
CA GLY A 314 13.26 -7.31 -4.67
C GLY A 314 14.19 -8.51 -4.89
N PHE A 315 15.41 -8.45 -4.36
CA PHE A 315 16.36 -9.56 -4.35
C PHE A 315 16.40 -10.17 -2.96
N HIS A 316 16.19 -11.49 -2.85
CA HIS A 316 16.12 -12.18 -1.56
C HIS A 316 17.52 -12.61 -1.12
N LEU A 317 18.19 -11.73 -0.36
CA LEU A 317 19.64 -11.77 -0.10
C LEU A 317 20.04 -12.57 1.14
N GLY A 318 19.10 -13.09 1.91
CA GLY A 318 19.41 -13.75 3.18
C GLY A 318 18.20 -14.44 3.79
N LYS A 319 18.08 -14.36 5.11
CA LYS A 319 16.99 -14.95 5.89
C LYS A 319 16.65 -14.11 7.12
N TRP A 320 15.50 -14.36 7.71
CA TRP A 320 15.11 -13.81 9.01
C TRP A 320 15.64 -14.71 10.15
N ASN A 321 16.39 -14.15 11.07
CA ASN A 321 16.79 -14.85 12.30
C ASN A 321 15.75 -14.55 13.40
N ALA A 322 14.90 -15.52 13.71
CA ALA A 322 13.84 -15.36 14.70
C ALA A 322 14.38 -15.22 16.14
N ASP A 323 15.55 -15.80 16.45
CA ASP A 323 16.14 -15.73 17.80
C ASP A 323 16.71 -14.33 18.07
N LYS A 324 17.31 -13.70 17.06
CA LYS A 324 17.89 -12.36 17.15
C LYS A 324 16.91 -11.26 16.78
N GLN A 325 15.77 -11.59 16.16
CA GLN A 325 14.81 -10.65 15.59
C GLN A 325 15.48 -9.69 14.58
N GLU A 326 16.31 -10.23 13.70
CA GLU A 326 17.03 -9.45 12.68
C GLU A 326 17.27 -10.25 11.40
N VAL A 327 17.56 -9.51 10.33
CA VAL A 327 17.99 -10.05 9.03
C VAL A 327 19.43 -10.56 9.11
N GLU A 328 19.67 -11.76 8.59
CA GLU A 328 21.01 -12.31 8.30
C GLU A 328 21.20 -12.41 6.78
N VAL A 329 22.14 -11.65 6.24
CA VAL A 329 22.51 -11.71 4.83
C VAL A 329 23.29 -13.00 4.56
N ASP A 330 22.97 -13.70 3.46
CA ASP A 330 23.68 -14.89 2.99
C ASP A 330 24.59 -14.56 1.80
N GLU A 331 25.83 -14.24 2.07
CA GLU A 331 26.83 -13.88 1.07
C GLU A 331 27.12 -15.01 0.03
N SER A 332 26.64 -16.22 0.26
CA SER A 332 26.82 -17.35 -0.66
C SER A 332 25.81 -17.34 -1.82
N LYS A 333 24.68 -16.63 -1.68
CA LYS A 333 23.68 -16.53 -2.75
C LYS A 333 24.23 -15.72 -3.92
N ILE A 334 24.03 -16.21 -5.13
CA ILE A 334 24.54 -15.55 -6.34
C ILE A 334 23.96 -14.13 -6.53
N VAL A 335 22.71 -13.92 -6.09
CA VAL A 335 22.03 -12.61 -6.12
C VAL A 335 22.66 -11.59 -5.16
N ASN A 336 23.56 -12.00 -4.26
CA ASN A 336 24.38 -11.06 -3.48
C ASN A 336 25.46 -10.37 -4.32
N ASN A 337 25.72 -10.83 -5.55
CA ASN A 337 26.53 -10.07 -6.48
C ASN A 337 25.79 -8.81 -6.96
N LYS A 338 26.27 -7.64 -6.55
CA LYS A 338 25.68 -6.33 -6.85
C LYS A 338 25.56 -6.08 -8.36
N SER A 339 26.59 -6.45 -9.15
CA SER A 339 26.59 -6.26 -10.60
C SER A 339 25.50 -7.09 -11.28
N LEU A 340 25.22 -8.30 -10.79
CA LEU A 340 24.11 -9.11 -11.29
C LEU A 340 22.77 -8.40 -11.07
N ARG A 341 22.53 -7.86 -9.86
CA ARG A 341 21.30 -7.13 -9.54
C ARG A 341 21.16 -5.86 -10.39
N GLN A 342 22.25 -5.09 -10.57
CA GLN A 342 22.25 -3.91 -11.42
C GLN A 342 21.94 -4.26 -12.89
N ALA A 343 22.54 -5.32 -13.41
CA ALA A 343 22.28 -5.80 -14.77
C ALA A 343 20.80 -6.20 -14.93
N MET A 344 20.22 -6.91 -13.97
CA MET A 344 18.80 -7.27 -13.98
C MET A 344 17.89 -6.02 -14.01
N GLY A 345 18.25 -4.96 -13.30
CA GLY A 345 17.51 -3.70 -13.30
C GLY A 345 17.55 -3.00 -14.66
N TYR A 346 18.72 -2.93 -15.33
CA TYR A 346 18.85 -2.29 -16.64
C TYR A 346 18.31 -3.14 -17.81
N ALA A 347 18.05 -4.42 -17.59
CA ALA A 347 17.57 -5.33 -18.64
C ALA A 347 16.07 -5.17 -18.95
N VAL A 348 15.29 -4.50 -18.13
CA VAL A 348 13.83 -4.46 -18.23
C VAL A 348 13.31 -3.06 -18.53
N ASP A 349 12.39 -2.95 -19.51
CA ASP A 349 11.68 -1.70 -19.82
C ASP A 349 10.40 -1.57 -19.00
N ASN A 350 10.52 -1.01 -17.79
CA ASN A 350 9.38 -0.77 -16.91
C ASN A 350 8.46 0.34 -17.46
N GLY A 351 9.01 1.31 -18.22
CA GLY A 351 8.22 2.32 -18.90
C GLY A 351 7.27 1.71 -19.95
N ALA A 352 7.80 0.77 -20.74
CA ALA A 352 6.99 0.03 -21.72
C ALA A 352 5.91 -0.84 -21.04
N ILE A 353 6.20 -1.46 -19.89
CA ILE A 353 5.19 -2.18 -19.09
C ILE A 353 4.06 -1.23 -18.69
N GLY A 354 4.39 -0.07 -18.13
CA GLY A 354 3.41 0.93 -17.71
C GLY A 354 2.53 1.43 -18.87
N GLN A 355 3.14 1.68 -20.02
CA GLN A 355 2.42 2.15 -21.21
C GLN A 355 1.56 1.05 -21.83
N ARG A 356 2.10 -0.16 -21.97
CA ARG A 356 1.43 -1.26 -22.69
C ARG A 356 0.27 -1.88 -21.91
N PHE A 357 0.47 -2.11 -20.62
CA PHE A 357 -0.49 -2.85 -19.80
C PHE A 357 -1.39 -1.94 -18.96
N TYR A 358 -1.03 -0.64 -18.82
CA TYR A 358 -1.74 0.29 -17.95
C TYR A 358 -2.01 1.65 -18.59
N GLU A 359 -1.83 1.78 -19.91
CA GLU A 359 -2.08 3.02 -20.68
C GLU A 359 -1.39 4.28 -20.10
N GLY A 360 -0.22 4.10 -19.45
CA GLY A 360 0.51 5.18 -18.77
C GLY A 360 0.00 5.52 -17.37
N LEU A 361 -1.04 4.85 -16.86
CA LEU A 361 -1.54 5.00 -15.47
C LEU A 361 -0.58 4.40 -14.44
N ARG A 362 0.36 3.62 -14.91
CA ARG A 362 1.58 3.27 -14.18
C ARG A 362 2.77 3.75 -14.99
N TRP A 363 3.77 4.31 -14.33
CA TRP A 363 4.95 4.84 -15.01
C TRP A 363 6.21 4.47 -14.25
N GLN A 364 7.34 4.51 -14.94
CA GLN A 364 8.61 4.08 -14.39
C GLN A 364 8.97 4.82 -13.11
N ALA A 365 9.27 4.05 -12.07
CA ALA A 365 9.79 4.57 -10.82
C ALA A 365 11.31 4.77 -10.90
N ASN A 366 11.78 5.87 -10.32
CA ASN A 366 13.20 6.22 -10.26
C ASN A 366 13.76 6.26 -8.85
N SER A 367 12.92 6.08 -7.84
CA SER A 367 13.28 6.12 -6.42
C SER A 367 12.44 5.12 -5.62
N PRO A 368 12.95 4.59 -4.51
CA PRO A 368 12.16 3.80 -3.56
C PRO A 368 11.13 4.64 -2.78
N ILE A 369 11.19 5.97 -2.86
CA ILE A 369 10.23 6.89 -2.22
C ILE A 369 9.21 7.38 -3.26
N PRO A 370 7.89 7.24 -3.01
CA PRO A 370 6.84 7.70 -3.92
C PRO A 370 6.89 9.22 -4.16
N PRO A 371 6.51 9.70 -5.38
CA PRO A 371 6.55 11.11 -5.74
C PRO A 371 5.54 11.99 -4.99
N THR A 372 4.61 11.40 -4.26
CA THR A 372 3.67 12.08 -3.35
C THR A 372 4.38 12.80 -2.20
N PHE A 373 5.54 12.30 -1.78
CA PHE A 373 6.41 12.97 -0.80
C PHE A 373 7.34 13.98 -1.49
N LYS A 374 6.75 15.07 -2.00
CA LYS A 374 7.38 16.05 -2.90
C LYS A 374 8.70 16.65 -2.40
N ASP A 375 8.83 16.84 -1.07
CA ASP A 375 10.01 17.42 -0.46
C ASP A 375 11.14 16.39 -0.23
N ILE A 376 10.83 15.11 -0.34
CA ILE A 376 11.71 13.98 0.03
C ILE A 376 12.09 13.13 -1.17
N ALA A 377 11.14 12.84 -2.07
CA ALA A 377 11.39 12.03 -3.26
C ALA A 377 12.34 12.76 -4.21
N ASP A 378 13.44 12.11 -4.59
CA ASP A 378 14.40 12.68 -5.53
C ASP A 378 14.00 12.38 -6.97
N SER A 379 13.23 13.28 -7.57
CA SER A 379 12.80 13.19 -8.98
C SER A 379 13.92 13.47 -9.99
N SER A 380 15.09 13.92 -9.56
CA SER A 380 16.23 14.22 -10.46
C SER A 380 16.96 12.98 -10.94
N ARG A 381 16.68 11.81 -10.36
CA ARG A 381 17.30 10.53 -10.73
C ARG A 381 16.73 9.98 -12.01
N GLU A 382 17.58 9.34 -12.80
CA GLU A 382 17.14 8.57 -13.96
C GLU A 382 16.56 7.18 -13.55
N GLY A 383 17.05 6.60 -12.45
CA GLY A 383 16.69 5.25 -12.01
C GLY A 383 17.26 4.17 -12.93
N TYR A 384 16.63 2.99 -12.89
CA TYR A 384 17.01 1.85 -13.76
C TYR A 384 16.18 1.89 -15.05
N THR A 385 16.62 2.71 -16.01
CA THR A 385 16.02 2.77 -17.36
C THR A 385 16.46 1.59 -18.22
N TYR A 386 15.69 1.25 -19.26
CA TYR A 386 16.00 0.14 -20.15
C TYR A 386 17.29 0.39 -20.93
N GLN A 387 18.34 -0.33 -20.58
CA GLN A 387 19.67 -0.25 -21.18
C GLN A 387 20.30 -1.66 -21.28
N PRO A 388 19.79 -2.56 -22.15
CA PRO A 388 20.22 -3.96 -22.19
C PRO A 388 21.71 -4.14 -22.54
N GLU A 389 22.27 -3.27 -23.35
CA GLU A 389 23.71 -3.34 -23.67
C GLU A 389 24.59 -2.95 -22.48
N LYS A 390 24.13 -2.00 -21.65
CA LYS A 390 24.76 -1.68 -20.36
C LYS A 390 24.65 -2.85 -19.38
N ALA A 391 23.53 -3.55 -19.36
CA ALA A 391 23.35 -4.75 -18.54
C ALA A 391 24.37 -5.84 -18.93
N LYS A 392 24.53 -6.13 -20.24
CA LYS A 392 25.53 -7.07 -20.73
C LYS A 392 26.96 -6.66 -20.38
N GLN A 393 27.27 -5.35 -20.49
CA GLN A 393 28.59 -4.85 -20.13
C GLN A 393 28.88 -5.02 -18.63
N ILE A 394 27.92 -4.70 -17.76
CA ILE A 394 28.06 -4.87 -16.32
C ILE A 394 28.29 -6.35 -15.95
N LEU A 395 27.57 -7.28 -16.61
CA LEU A 395 27.77 -8.72 -16.41
C LEU A 395 29.18 -9.14 -16.82
N ALA A 396 29.62 -8.73 -18.01
CA ALA A 396 30.94 -9.08 -18.54
C ALA A 396 32.07 -8.54 -17.66
N ASP A 397 31.98 -7.27 -17.22
CA ASP A 397 32.96 -6.63 -16.33
C ASP A 397 33.05 -7.31 -14.95
N ALA A 398 31.93 -7.90 -14.50
CA ALA A 398 31.86 -8.67 -13.27
C ALA A 398 32.24 -10.16 -13.43
N GLY A 399 32.60 -10.59 -14.65
CA GLY A 399 33.04 -11.95 -14.95
C GLY A 399 31.92 -12.95 -15.24
N PHE A 400 30.69 -12.49 -15.42
CA PHE A 400 29.59 -13.31 -15.94
C PHE A 400 29.70 -13.40 -17.46
N VAL A 401 30.06 -14.56 -18.00
CA VAL A 401 30.34 -14.77 -19.41
C VAL A 401 29.79 -16.12 -19.86
N ASP A 402 29.08 -16.14 -20.97
CA ASP A 402 28.69 -17.40 -21.64
C ASP A 402 29.94 -18.12 -22.19
N LYS A 403 30.32 -19.20 -21.52
CA LYS A 403 31.56 -19.96 -21.84
C LYS A 403 31.29 -21.20 -22.66
N ASP A 404 30.13 -21.79 -22.57
CA ASP A 404 29.76 -23.02 -23.26
C ASP A 404 28.91 -22.77 -24.51
N GLY A 405 28.42 -21.55 -24.71
CA GLY A 405 27.71 -21.12 -25.92
C GLY A 405 26.22 -21.48 -25.92
N ASP A 406 25.65 -21.74 -24.76
CA ASP A 406 24.21 -22.07 -24.62
C ASP A 406 23.29 -20.82 -24.59
N GLY A 407 23.89 -19.61 -24.55
CA GLY A 407 23.19 -18.33 -24.53
C GLY A 407 22.95 -17.77 -23.13
N PHE A 408 23.42 -18.45 -22.09
CA PHE A 408 23.37 -17.99 -20.70
C PHE A 408 24.79 -17.79 -20.15
N VAL A 409 24.91 -16.82 -19.26
CA VAL A 409 26.19 -16.53 -18.61
C VAL A 409 26.42 -17.44 -17.41
N GLU A 410 27.64 -17.93 -17.24
CA GLU A 410 28.09 -18.56 -15.99
C GLU A 410 28.49 -17.50 -14.96
N ASP A 411 28.54 -17.92 -13.70
CA ASP A 411 29.06 -17.12 -12.60
C ASP A 411 30.60 -16.84 -12.80
N PRO A 412 31.18 -15.88 -12.07
CA PRO A 412 32.62 -15.60 -12.20
C PRO A 412 33.54 -16.80 -11.92
N LYS A 413 33.03 -17.84 -11.24
CA LYS A 413 33.78 -19.09 -11.00
C LYS A 413 33.61 -20.10 -12.12
N GLY A 414 32.69 -19.85 -13.07
CA GLY A 414 32.41 -20.70 -14.24
C GLY A 414 31.31 -21.75 -13.99
N ASN A 415 30.45 -21.54 -13.02
CA ASN A 415 29.34 -22.44 -12.78
C ASN A 415 28.07 -21.89 -13.47
N GLN A 416 27.30 -22.77 -14.06
CA GLN A 416 25.94 -22.45 -14.50
C GLN A 416 25.04 -22.15 -13.30
N PHE A 417 24.07 -21.26 -13.48
CA PHE A 417 23.06 -20.93 -12.49
C PHE A 417 21.71 -20.62 -13.13
N SER A 418 20.63 -20.79 -12.38
CA SER A 418 19.29 -20.35 -12.75
C SER A 418 18.66 -19.66 -11.53
N LEU A 419 18.09 -18.47 -11.74
CA LEU A 419 17.43 -17.70 -10.69
C LEU A 419 15.95 -18.04 -10.64
N LYS A 420 15.40 -18.08 -9.43
CA LYS A 420 13.98 -18.34 -9.16
C LYS A 420 13.24 -17.02 -8.94
N TYR A 421 12.29 -16.73 -9.84
CA TYR A 421 11.49 -15.53 -9.81
C TYR A 421 10.09 -15.80 -9.27
N LEU A 422 9.75 -15.18 -8.14
CA LEU A 422 8.43 -15.24 -7.51
C LEU A 422 7.58 -14.03 -7.94
N ALA A 423 6.38 -14.27 -8.45
CA ALA A 423 5.43 -13.23 -8.84
C ALA A 423 3.99 -13.62 -8.47
N THR A 424 3.13 -12.62 -8.25
CA THR A 424 1.72 -12.81 -7.88
C THR A 424 0.85 -13.02 -9.10
N SER A 425 -0.20 -13.85 -8.95
CA SER A 425 -1.36 -13.94 -9.83
C SER A 425 -2.45 -12.94 -9.41
N GLY A 426 -3.59 -12.92 -10.07
CA GLY A 426 -4.78 -12.18 -9.65
C GLY A 426 -5.26 -11.11 -10.62
N THR A 427 -4.50 -10.83 -11.70
CA THR A 427 -4.94 -9.96 -12.80
C THR A 427 -4.63 -10.61 -14.15
N ASP A 428 -5.36 -10.22 -15.20
CA ASP A 428 -5.18 -10.76 -16.55
C ASP A 428 -3.80 -10.42 -17.15
N VAL A 429 -3.16 -9.37 -16.65
CA VAL A 429 -1.84 -8.91 -17.11
C VAL A 429 -0.67 -9.49 -16.30
N ALA A 430 -0.93 -10.20 -15.21
CA ALA A 430 0.11 -10.71 -14.30
C ALA A 430 1.07 -11.68 -15.01
N GLU A 431 0.54 -12.70 -15.70
CA GLU A 431 1.36 -13.69 -16.42
C GLU A 431 2.12 -13.07 -17.60
N PRO A 432 1.51 -12.28 -18.50
CA PRO A 432 2.23 -11.56 -19.54
C PRO A 432 3.38 -10.67 -19.02
N ILE A 433 3.18 -9.98 -17.89
CA ILE A 433 4.23 -9.14 -17.29
C ILE A 433 5.35 -10.00 -16.71
N ALA A 434 5.03 -11.06 -15.98
CA ALA A 434 6.04 -11.96 -15.43
C ALA A 434 6.88 -12.61 -16.53
N GLN A 435 6.26 -13.05 -17.63
CA GLN A 435 6.96 -13.59 -18.79
C GLN A 435 7.84 -12.54 -19.46
N TYR A 436 7.37 -11.30 -19.56
CA TYR A 436 8.18 -10.20 -20.11
C TYR A 436 9.45 -9.96 -19.29
N TYR A 437 9.40 -10.03 -17.95
CA TYR A 437 10.58 -9.96 -17.09
C TYR A 437 11.55 -11.11 -17.38
N VAL A 438 11.06 -12.35 -17.39
CA VAL A 438 11.87 -13.54 -17.67
C VAL A 438 12.54 -13.44 -19.04
N ASP A 439 11.82 -13.05 -20.09
CA ASP A 439 12.34 -12.92 -21.44
C ASP A 439 13.38 -11.77 -21.56
N SER A 440 13.17 -10.66 -20.83
CA SER A 440 14.12 -9.54 -20.80
C SER A 440 15.45 -9.93 -20.17
N TRP A 441 15.43 -10.70 -19.09
CA TRP A 441 16.64 -11.21 -18.45
C TRP A 441 17.37 -12.22 -19.33
N LYS A 442 16.64 -13.12 -20.01
CA LYS A 442 17.21 -14.07 -20.98
C LYS A 442 17.90 -13.36 -22.14
N GLN A 443 17.37 -12.23 -22.63
CA GLN A 443 17.99 -11.45 -23.71
C GLN A 443 19.37 -10.89 -23.35
N VAL A 444 19.66 -10.72 -22.07
CA VAL A 444 20.99 -10.29 -21.59
C VAL A 444 21.82 -11.46 -21.04
N GLY A 445 21.36 -12.70 -21.24
CA GLY A 445 22.09 -13.92 -20.89
C GLY A 445 21.86 -14.41 -19.45
N ILE A 446 20.89 -13.87 -18.69
CA ILE A 446 20.60 -14.34 -17.34
C ILE A 446 19.48 -15.40 -17.39
N ASN A 447 19.78 -16.61 -16.93
CA ASN A 447 18.80 -17.68 -16.82
C ASN A 447 17.88 -17.46 -15.61
N VAL A 448 16.59 -17.28 -15.85
CA VAL A 448 15.57 -17.04 -14.83
C VAL A 448 14.34 -17.90 -15.11
N GLU A 449 13.78 -18.52 -14.08
CA GLU A 449 12.56 -19.32 -14.14
C GLU A 449 11.56 -18.82 -13.11
N LEU A 450 10.25 -18.97 -13.40
CA LEU A 450 9.24 -18.74 -12.40
C LEU A 450 9.40 -19.75 -11.25
N TYR A 451 9.31 -19.29 -10.02
CA TYR A 451 9.32 -20.15 -8.85
C TYR A 451 8.18 -21.18 -8.95
N GLU A 452 8.50 -22.48 -8.81
CA GLU A 452 7.58 -23.60 -9.05
C GLU A 452 6.91 -23.61 -10.46
N GLY A 453 7.45 -22.86 -11.42
CA GLY A 453 6.92 -22.79 -12.79
C GLY A 453 5.58 -22.06 -12.93
N ARG A 454 5.16 -21.26 -11.95
CA ARG A 454 3.84 -20.61 -11.91
C ARG A 454 3.85 -19.27 -11.16
N LEU A 455 2.75 -18.53 -11.30
CA LEU A 455 2.43 -17.41 -10.42
C LEU A 455 1.75 -17.92 -9.14
N HIS A 456 1.86 -17.14 -8.07
CA HIS A 456 1.32 -17.49 -6.76
C HIS A 456 0.20 -16.53 -6.36
N GLU A 457 -0.80 -17.06 -5.66
CA GLU A 457 -1.86 -16.27 -5.03
C GLU A 457 -1.24 -15.36 -3.94
N PHE A 458 -1.87 -14.22 -3.67
CA PHE A 458 -1.32 -13.14 -2.86
C PHE A 458 -0.84 -13.61 -1.46
N ASN A 459 -1.66 -14.36 -0.73
CA ASN A 459 -1.28 -14.81 0.61
C ASN A 459 -0.13 -15.83 0.55
N SER A 460 -0.20 -16.79 -0.39
CA SER A 460 0.87 -17.77 -0.62
C SER A 460 2.20 -17.09 -1.00
N PHE A 461 2.15 -16.02 -1.78
CA PHE A 461 3.33 -15.23 -2.13
C PHE A 461 4.03 -14.64 -0.89
N TYR A 462 3.27 -14.00 0.01
CA TYR A 462 3.86 -13.42 1.21
C TYR A 462 4.27 -14.47 2.25
N ASP A 463 3.57 -15.60 2.33
CA ASP A 463 3.98 -16.74 3.16
C ASP A 463 5.34 -17.29 2.71
N LEU A 464 5.55 -17.43 1.39
CA LEU A 464 6.84 -17.86 0.83
C LEU A 464 7.97 -16.88 1.13
N LEU A 465 7.73 -15.58 1.01
CA LEU A 465 8.72 -14.56 1.38
C LEU A 465 8.98 -14.52 2.89
N GLY A 466 7.93 -14.66 3.70
CA GLY A 466 8.02 -14.63 5.16
C GLY A 466 8.76 -15.84 5.76
N THR A 467 8.67 -16.99 5.10
CA THR A 467 9.32 -18.25 5.50
C THR A 467 10.70 -18.46 4.85
N ASP A 468 11.21 -17.44 4.13
CA ASP A 468 12.49 -17.49 3.44
C ASP A 468 12.64 -18.70 2.50
N ALA A 469 11.60 -18.94 1.68
CA ALA A 469 11.63 -19.96 0.65
C ALA A 469 12.81 -19.72 -0.31
N ASP A 470 13.22 -20.77 -1.03
CA ASP A 470 14.38 -20.72 -1.94
C ASP A 470 14.08 -19.89 -3.21
N ILE A 471 14.00 -18.57 -3.02
CA ILE A 471 13.68 -17.55 -4.00
C ILE A 471 14.89 -16.64 -4.17
N ASP A 472 15.11 -16.11 -5.39
CA ASP A 472 16.22 -15.20 -5.69
C ASP A 472 15.73 -13.79 -5.98
N VAL A 473 14.66 -13.64 -6.76
CA VAL A 473 14.06 -12.37 -7.13
C VAL A 473 12.54 -12.44 -7.03
N PHE A 474 11.90 -11.34 -6.68
CA PHE A 474 10.43 -11.27 -6.56
C PHE A 474 9.89 -9.90 -6.98
N SER A 475 8.65 -9.87 -7.46
CA SER A 475 7.93 -8.62 -7.75
C SER A 475 6.92 -8.33 -6.65
N ALA A 476 7.05 -7.17 -6.01
CA ALA A 476 6.14 -6.75 -4.96
C ALA A 476 5.81 -5.25 -5.04
N ALA A 477 4.98 -4.78 -4.13
CA ALA A 477 4.69 -3.37 -3.95
C ALA A 477 4.92 -2.97 -2.48
N MET A 478 5.47 -1.78 -2.28
CA MET A 478 5.72 -1.18 -0.99
C MET A 478 4.82 0.03 -0.82
N GLY A 479 3.87 -0.03 0.12
CA GLY A 479 3.01 1.09 0.48
C GLY A 479 3.60 1.87 1.65
N PHE A 480 3.58 3.19 1.53
CA PHE A 480 3.87 4.11 2.63
C PHE A 480 2.56 4.66 3.19
N GLY A 481 2.50 4.85 4.50
CA GLY A 481 1.46 5.67 5.11
C GLY A 481 1.71 7.16 4.82
N GLY A 482 1.49 8.02 5.80
CA GLY A 482 1.85 9.43 5.68
C GLY A 482 3.32 9.74 6.00
N ASP A 483 4.09 8.77 6.50
CA ASP A 483 5.52 8.94 6.81
C ASP A 483 6.40 8.27 5.75
N PRO A 484 7.30 9.01 5.07
CA PRO A 484 8.23 8.45 4.09
C PRO A 484 9.39 7.66 4.69
N ASN A 485 9.48 7.50 6.01
CA ASN A 485 10.57 6.79 6.69
C ASN A 485 10.64 5.33 6.24
N PRO A 486 11.74 4.91 5.57
CA PRO A 486 11.81 3.57 4.98
C PRO A 486 12.22 2.47 5.97
N ALA A 487 12.45 2.80 7.25
CA ALA A 487 12.98 1.85 8.23
C ALA A 487 12.09 0.62 8.43
N PHE A 488 10.77 0.72 8.19
CA PHE A 488 9.82 -0.39 8.31
C PHE A 488 10.07 -1.55 7.33
N MET A 489 10.76 -1.25 6.19
CA MET A 489 11.09 -2.26 5.16
C MET A 489 12.59 -2.46 4.96
N PHE A 490 13.42 -1.48 5.31
CA PHE A 490 14.86 -1.54 5.10
C PHE A 490 15.67 -1.64 6.40
N GLY A 491 15.01 -1.55 7.55
CA GLY A 491 15.67 -1.74 8.83
C GLY A 491 16.13 -3.19 9.02
N ARG A 492 17.27 -3.37 9.68
CA ARG A 492 17.79 -4.69 10.05
C ARG A 492 16.77 -5.53 10.82
N ASN A 493 15.99 -4.89 11.69
CA ASN A 493 15.00 -5.54 12.57
C ASN A 493 13.57 -5.45 12.00
N ALA A 494 13.41 -5.06 10.72
CA ALA A 494 12.10 -4.93 10.11
C ALA A 494 11.63 -6.28 9.55
N GLN A 495 10.51 -6.79 10.04
CA GLN A 495 9.93 -8.06 9.57
C GLN A 495 9.54 -8.01 8.08
N PHE A 496 9.13 -6.83 7.58
CA PHE A 496 8.80 -6.59 6.17
C PHE A 496 10.02 -6.39 5.27
N ASN A 497 11.24 -6.53 5.80
CA ASN A 497 12.45 -6.51 4.99
C ASN A 497 12.59 -7.83 4.21
N TYR A 498 11.70 -8.06 3.25
CA TYR A 498 11.69 -9.28 2.42
C TYR A 498 12.90 -9.40 1.50
N MET A 499 13.61 -8.30 1.23
CA MET A 499 14.91 -8.35 0.56
C MET A 499 15.97 -9.05 1.43
N ARG A 500 15.74 -9.15 2.73
CA ARG A 500 16.71 -9.65 3.71
C ARG A 500 18.07 -8.94 3.57
N TYR A 501 18.01 -7.64 3.30
CA TYR A 501 19.17 -6.77 3.17
C TYR A 501 19.49 -6.07 4.50
N ALA A 502 20.74 -6.12 4.91
CA ALA A 502 21.22 -5.36 6.06
C ALA A 502 22.69 -4.99 5.88
N SER A 503 23.05 -3.76 6.22
CA SER A 503 24.44 -3.30 6.28
C SER A 503 24.57 -2.20 7.33
N GLU A 504 25.78 -2.03 7.90
CA GLU A 504 26.05 -0.96 8.87
C GLU A 504 25.82 0.44 8.27
N GLN A 505 26.11 0.60 6.99
CA GLN A 505 25.88 1.87 6.30
C GLN A 505 24.39 2.18 6.14
N ASN A 506 23.56 1.19 5.79
CA ASN A 506 22.10 1.37 5.75
C ASN A 506 21.57 1.75 7.14
N ASP A 507 21.99 1.03 8.18
CA ASP A 507 21.57 1.29 9.56
C ASP A 507 21.91 2.74 9.98
N SER A 508 23.11 3.22 9.61
CA SER A 508 23.52 4.61 9.88
C SER A 508 22.67 5.64 9.14
N LEU A 509 22.39 5.41 7.84
CA LEU A 509 21.56 6.32 7.04
C LEU A 509 20.11 6.37 7.54
N LEU A 510 19.54 5.23 7.93
CA LEU A 510 18.20 5.17 8.54
C LEU A 510 18.16 5.88 9.90
N LYS A 511 19.24 5.82 10.68
CA LYS A 511 19.37 6.56 11.93
C LYS A 511 19.44 8.08 11.69
N ASP A 512 20.15 8.52 10.65
CA ASP A 512 20.24 9.95 10.29
C ASP A 512 18.85 10.51 9.92
N ILE A 513 18.04 9.76 9.15
CA ILE A 513 16.66 10.13 8.81
C ILE A 513 15.80 10.35 10.06
N ARG A 514 16.03 9.60 11.13
CA ARG A 514 15.26 9.66 12.38
C ARG A 514 15.89 10.53 13.46
N SER A 515 17.07 11.08 13.21
CA SER A 515 17.81 11.88 14.20
C SER A 515 17.14 13.21 14.53
N ASP A 516 17.53 13.81 15.65
CA ASP A 516 17.09 15.15 16.03
C ASP A 516 17.41 16.21 14.98
N ALA A 517 18.49 16.04 14.22
CA ALA A 517 18.85 16.94 13.12
C ALA A 517 17.80 16.95 12.00
N SER A 518 17.02 15.88 11.84
CA SER A 518 15.97 15.75 10.83
C SER A 518 14.75 16.67 11.04
N PHE A 519 14.69 17.41 12.16
CA PHE A 519 13.72 18.48 12.33
C PHE A 519 14.06 19.73 11.50
N ASP A 520 15.32 19.88 11.09
CA ASP A 520 15.70 20.80 10.04
C ASP A 520 15.32 20.21 8.67
N ALA A 521 14.56 20.97 7.87
CA ALA A 521 14.00 20.46 6.61
C ALA A 521 15.09 20.18 5.56
N ASP A 522 16.14 21.00 5.50
CA ASP A 522 17.24 20.83 4.54
C ASP A 522 18.09 19.61 4.94
N TYR A 523 18.38 19.43 6.22
CA TYR A 523 19.06 18.24 6.72
C TYR A 523 18.24 16.96 6.41
N ARG A 524 16.92 16.99 6.68
CA ARG A 524 16.04 15.86 6.42
C ARG A 524 16.04 15.48 4.94
N LYS A 525 15.89 16.46 4.05
CA LYS A 525 15.95 16.25 2.60
C LYS A 525 17.27 15.62 2.17
N GLU A 526 18.39 16.12 2.69
CA GLU A 526 19.72 15.58 2.39
C GLU A 526 19.93 14.18 2.97
N ALA A 527 19.43 13.88 4.16
CA ALA A 527 19.50 12.53 4.76
C ALA A 527 18.73 11.51 3.91
N PHE A 528 17.51 11.84 3.48
CA PHE A 528 16.74 10.98 2.58
C PHE A 528 17.40 10.85 1.22
N LYS A 529 17.98 11.93 0.68
CA LYS A 529 18.70 11.86 -0.58
C LYS A 529 19.88 10.89 -0.51
N LYS A 530 20.71 10.98 0.54
CA LYS A 530 21.85 10.07 0.75
C LYS A 530 21.40 8.62 0.87
N TRP A 531 20.31 8.37 1.57
CA TRP A 531 19.75 7.02 1.69
C TRP A 531 19.22 6.51 0.34
N GLN A 532 18.49 7.32 -0.42
CA GLN A 532 18.01 6.96 -1.75
C GLN A 532 19.17 6.68 -2.72
N ASP A 533 20.23 7.54 -2.69
CA ASP A 533 21.47 7.32 -3.49
C ASP A 533 22.09 5.96 -3.16
N PHE A 534 22.21 5.66 -1.89
CA PHE A 534 22.80 4.43 -1.40
C PHE A 534 21.98 3.19 -1.80
N ILE A 535 20.67 3.20 -1.60
CA ILE A 535 19.80 2.05 -1.93
C ILE A 535 19.75 1.79 -3.44
N ILE A 536 19.73 2.82 -4.26
CA ILE A 536 19.76 2.68 -5.72
C ILE A 536 21.12 2.11 -6.18
N ASP A 537 22.22 2.50 -5.54
CA ASP A 537 23.54 1.94 -5.84
C ASP A 537 23.71 0.50 -5.36
N GLU A 538 23.30 0.18 -4.12
CA GLU A 538 23.40 -1.17 -3.55
C GLU A 538 22.41 -2.18 -4.13
N VAL A 539 21.29 -1.69 -4.65
CA VAL A 539 20.27 -2.49 -5.37
C VAL A 539 19.76 -3.71 -4.58
N PRO A 540 19.35 -3.58 -3.33
CA PRO A 540 18.57 -4.66 -2.70
C PRO A 540 17.20 -4.79 -3.37
N MET A 541 16.74 -3.73 -4.04
CA MET A 541 15.54 -3.68 -4.86
C MET A 541 15.73 -2.72 -6.04
N VAL A 542 14.99 -2.95 -7.11
CA VAL A 542 14.84 -2.05 -8.25
C VAL A 542 13.45 -1.45 -8.21
N PRO A 543 13.28 -0.12 -8.01
CA PRO A 543 11.98 0.52 -8.20
C PRO A 543 11.51 0.34 -9.64
N THR A 544 10.30 -0.14 -9.84
CA THR A 544 9.79 -0.44 -11.19
C THR A 544 8.73 0.55 -11.65
N LEU A 545 7.64 0.68 -10.89
CA LEU A 545 6.51 1.52 -11.30
C LEU A 545 5.94 2.31 -10.11
N TYR A 546 5.59 3.56 -10.35
CA TYR A 546 4.57 4.31 -9.60
C TYR A 546 3.22 4.09 -10.26
N ARG A 547 2.12 4.39 -9.56
CA ARG A 547 0.78 4.16 -10.07
C ARG A 547 -0.27 5.15 -9.59
N TYR A 548 -1.34 5.29 -10.39
CA TYR A 548 -2.58 5.89 -9.95
C TYR A 548 -3.51 4.83 -9.34
N GLN A 549 -4.19 5.18 -8.28
CA GLN A 549 -5.45 4.57 -7.87
C GLN A 549 -6.58 5.27 -8.62
N LEU A 550 -7.48 4.50 -9.22
CA LEU A 550 -8.61 5.00 -9.97
C LEU A 550 -9.90 4.73 -9.20
N THR A 551 -10.68 5.78 -8.94
CA THR A 551 -12.01 5.64 -8.35
C THR A 551 -13.05 6.28 -9.27
N SER A 552 -14.06 5.51 -9.63
CA SER A 552 -15.14 5.92 -10.51
C SER A 552 -16.38 6.27 -9.71
N PHE A 553 -17.04 7.38 -10.07
CA PHE A 553 -18.20 7.93 -9.40
C PHE A 553 -19.34 8.12 -10.41
N ASN A 554 -20.50 7.53 -10.14
CA ASN A 554 -21.70 7.70 -10.94
C ASN A 554 -22.13 9.17 -10.99
N ASN A 555 -22.60 9.61 -12.15
CA ASN A 555 -22.94 11.02 -12.39
C ASN A 555 -24.09 11.54 -11.52
N ARG A 556 -24.81 10.68 -10.79
CA ARG A 556 -25.77 11.14 -9.76
C ARG A 556 -25.11 11.63 -8.47
N ILE A 557 -23.82 11.36 -8.22
CA ILE A 557 -23.08 11.98 -7.12
C ILE A 557 -22.81 13.43 -7.49
N LYS A 558 -23.32 14.38 -6.69
CA LYS A 558 -23.25 15.81 -7.00
C LYS A 558 -21.83 16.34 -7.00
N HIS A 559 -21.07 16.02 -5.95
CA HIS A 559 -19.72 16.49 -5.73
C HIS A 559 -18.90 15.46 -4.93
N TYR A 560 -17.63 15.33 -5.28
CA TYR A 560 -16.64 14.59 -4.49
C TYR A 560 -15.26 15.21 -4.73
N ASP A 561 -14.50 15.48 -3.67
CA ASP A 561 -13.15 16.02 -3.76
C ASP A 561 -12.15 15.13 -3.01
N ALA A 562 -11.28 14.48 -3.76
CA ALA A 562 -10.21 13.63 -3.25
C ALA A 562 -8.83 14.34 -3.28
N THR A 563 -8.80 15.68 -3.42
CA THR A 563 -7.56 16.44 -3.45
C THR A 563 -6.85 16.33 -2.11
N PRO A 564 -5.57 15.93 -2.06
CA PRO A 564 -4.83 15.84 -0.82
C PRO A 564 -4.84 17.15 -0.02
N GLY A 565 -5.18 17.06 1.26
CA GLY A 565 -5.28 18.21 2.18
C GLY A 565 -6.61 18.96 2.14
N VAL A 566 -7.56 18.54 1.30
CA VAL A 566 -8.94 19.07 1.32
C VAL A 566 -9.76 18.27 2.33
N ASP A 567 -10.40 18.98 3.26
CA ASP A 567 -11.31 18.37 4.26
C ASP A 567 -12.69 18.09 3.62
N PHE A 568 -12.73 17.10 2.73
CA PHE A 568 -13.95 16.55 2.18
C PHE A 568 -14.26 15.21 2.85
N ASP A 569 -15.51 15.03 3.27
CA ASP A 569 -15.93 13.86 4.04
C ASP A 569 -17.24 13.28 3.48
N TRP A 570 -17.48 12.01 3.72
CA TRP A 570 -18.64 11.27 3.25
C TRP A 570 -19.99 11.86 3.73
N ASN A 571 -20.02 12.61 4.84
CA ASN A 571 -21.24 13.31 5.28
C ASN A 571 -21.68 14.44 4.31
N GLN A 572 -20.77 14.92 3.45
CA GLN A 572 -21.03 16.00 2.50
C GLN A 572 -21.57 15.49 1.15
N VAL A 573 -21.50 14.17 0.90
CA VAL A 573 -21.94 13.57 -0.36
C VAL A 573 -23.45 13.72 -0.55
N GLU A 574 -23.86 14.18 -1.73
CA GLU A 574 -25.27 14.36 -2.14
C GLU A 574 -25.53 13.58 -3.42
N LEU A 575 -26.75 13.04 -3.53
CA LEU A 575 -27.25 12.36 -4.73
C LEU A 575 -28.23 13.26 -5.48
N THR A 576 -28.24 13.19 -6.81
CA THR A 576 -29.16 13.98 -7.68
C THR A 576 -30.29 13.13 -8.29
N ALA A 577 -30.32 11.82 -8.00
CA ALA A 577 -31.37 10.89 -8.44
C ALA A 577 -31.51 9.74 -7.44
N ASP A 578 -32.66 9.06 -7.42
CA ASP A 578 -32.95 7.93 -6.50
C ASP A 578 -32.10 6.70 -6.81
N GLU A 579 -31.79 6.44 -8.06
CA GLU A 579 -30.98 5.30 -8.50
C GLU A 579 -29.77 5.75 -9.32
N PRO A 580 -28.66 4.96 -9.35
CA PRO A 580 -27.51 5.27 -10.21
C PRO A 580 -27.89 5.37 -11.69
N ILE A 581 -27.26 6.31 -12.39
CA ILE A 581 -27.48 6.55 -13.82
C ILE A 581 -26.87 5.38 -14.60
N LYS A 582 -27.59 4.87 -15.60
CA LYS A 582 -27.15 3.81 -16.52
C LYS A 582 -26.48 4.41 -17.75
N GLU A 583 -25.53 3.70 -18.35
CA GLU A 583 -24.91 4.09 -19.62
C GLU A 583 -25.90 4.02 -20.79
#